data_ece364acc662162bb92bf9b5d0778fb9
#
_entry.id   ece364acc662162bb92bf9b5d0778fb9
#
_cell.length_a   1.000
_cell.length_b   1.000
_cell.length_c   1.000
_cell.angle_alpha   90.00
_cell.angle_beta   90.00
_cell.angle_gamma   90.00
#
_symmetry.space_group_name_H-M   'P 1'
#
loop_
_entity.id
_entity.type
_entity.pdbx_description
1 polymer ?
#
loop_
_entity_poly.entity_id
_entity_poly.type
_entity_poly.pdbx_seq_one_letter_code
_entity_poly.pdbx_strand_id
1 'polypeptide(L)'
;MHTAPAEFKTPLEEKVFKTLSKLEIPFDRIDNDPAVTMEDCEAVDAALNVKTVKTLFLCNRQQTQFYLYVTPGDKPFSTKDFGQALEISRVSFAPVEMLQPRLGTVLGATTVFSTLVCKPGDFRLIIDKCVADEPWYGCTDGTTTCYMRISTKDLLSRILPLTGFTPTFI
;
A
#
# COMPACT_ATOMS: atom_id res chain seq x y z
N MET A 1 -15.78 10.99 -1.21
CA MET A 1 -15.33 12.38 -0.92
C MET A 1 -14.07 12.64 -1.74
N HIS A 2 -13.96 13.84 -2.25
CA HIS A 2 -12.83 14.24 -3.11
C HIS A 2 -11.86 15.20 -2.41
N THR A 3 -12.02 15.40 -1.13
CA THR A 3 -11.20 16.31 -0.32
C THR A 3 -10.49 15.56 0.80
N ALA A 4 -9.35 16.10 1.21
CA ALA A 4 -8.60 15.57 2.33
C ALA A 4 -9.41 15.61 3.63
N PRO A 5 -9.09 14.74 4.62
CA PRO A 5 -9.68 14.85 5.95
C PRO A 5 -9.44 16.24 6.56
N ALA A 6 -10.38 16.70 7.40
CA ALA A 6 -10.22 17.95 8.13
C ALA A 6 -9.04 17.92 9.10
N GLU A 7 -8.78 16.76 9.68
CA GLU A 7 -7.65 16.52 10.59
C GLU A 7 -6.94 15.24 10.18
N PHE A 8 -5.61 15.24 10.27
CA PHE A 8 -4.80 14.07 9.98
C PHE A 8 -4.50 13.30 11.27
N LYS A 9 -4.66 11.99 11.22
CA LYS A 9 -4.45 11.09 12.37
C LYS A 9 -2.99 10.69 12.55
N THR A 10 -2.22 10.69 11.46
CA THR A 10 -0.80 10.27 11.45
C THR A 10 0.02 11.15 10.53
N PRO A 11 1.35 11.24 10.75
CA PRO A 11 2.25 11.94 9.83
C PRO A 11 2.21 11.36 8.41
N LEU A 12 2.02 10.05 8.28
CA LEU A 12 1.92 9.40 6.97
C LEU A 12 0.66 9.86 6.24
N GLU A 13 -0.50 9.85 6.90
CA GLU A 13 -1.75 10.33 6.30
C GLU A 13 -1.61 11.76 5.80
N GLU A 14 -1.04 12.64 6.61
CA GLU A 14 -0.77 14.02 6.22
C GLU A 14 0.10 14.09 4.96
N LYS A 15 1.17 13.30 4.91
CA LYS A 15 2.08 13.25 3.77
C LYS A 15 1.37 12.75 2.50
N VAL A 16 0.51 11.77 2.62
CA VAL A 16 -0.29 11.23 1.50
C VAL A 16 -1.13 12.34 0.88
N PHE A 17 -1.97 13.01 1.66
CA PHE A 17 -2.88 14.02 1.13
C PHE A 17 -2.16 15.28 0.66
N LYS A 18 -1.09 15.69 1.32
CA LYS A 18 -0.24 16.80 0.85
C LYS A 18 0.42 16.48 -0.49
N THR A 19 0.86 15.25 -0.68
CA THR A 19 1.46 14.81 -1.96
C THR A 19 0.42 14.81 -3.08
N LEU A 20 -0.77 14.26 -2.82
CA LEU A 20 -1.86 14.26 -3.81
C LEU A 20 -2.25 15.69 -4.21
N SER A 21 -2.33 16.60 -3.24
CA SER A 21 -2.63 18.00 -3.49
C SER A 21 -1.52 18.69 -4.31
N LYS A 22 -0.27 18.48 -3.93
CA LYS A 22 0.89 19.06 -4.63
C LYS A 22 0.96 18.61 -6.09
N LEU A 23 0.66 17.35 -6.36
CA LEU A 23 0.67 16.77 -7.71
C LEU A 23 -0.66 16.97 -8.44
N GLU A 24 -1.66 17.57 -7.80
CA GLU A 24 -3.00 17.76 -8.35
C GLU A 24 -3.62 16.44 -8.85
N ILE A 25 -3.41 15.37 -8.08
CA ILE A 25 -3.97 14.04 -8.38
C ILE A 25 -5.36 13.92 -7.77
N PRO A 26 -6.39 13.68 -8.60
CA PRO A 26 -7.74 13.48 -8.09
C PRO A 26 -7.83 12.14 -7.36
N PHE A 27 -8.65 12.09 -6.32
CA PHE A 27 -8.91 10.88 -5.55
C PHE A 27 -10.34 10.86 -5.05
N ASP A 28 -10.83 9.65 -4.76
CA ASP A 28 -12.03 9.41 -3.99
C ASP A 28 -11.62 8.76 -2.68
N ARG A 29 -12.27 9.13 -1.58
CA ARG A 29 -12.04 8.48 -0.30
C ARG A 29 -13.34 8.29 0.47
N ILE A 30 -13.32 7.33 1.36
CA ILE A 30 -14.39 7.10 2.34
C ILE A 30 -13.76 6.93 3.72
N ASP A 31 -14.43 7.47 4.72
CA ASP A 31 -14.13 7.17 6.12
C ASP A 31 -15.02 6.01 6.55
N ASN A 32 -14.46 5.11 7.32
CA ASN A 32 -15.17 3.90 7.77
C ASN A 32 -14.60 3.43 9.10
N ASP A 33 -15.32 2.55 9.77
CA ASP A 33 -14.76 1.79 10.88
C ASP A 33 -13.72 0.80 10.34
N PRO A 34 -12.73 0.38 11.16
CA PRO A 34 -11.73 -0.59 10.70
C PRO A 34 -12.39 -1.83 10.10
N ALA A 35 -12.02 -2.16 8.87
CA ALA A 35 -12.52 -3.34 8.18
C ALA A 35 -11.86 -4.58 8.76
N VAL A 36 -12.64 -5.46 9.38
CA VAL A 36 -12.15 -6.67 10.04
C VAL A 36 -12.66 -7.96 9.40
N THR A 37 -13.68 -7.86 8.54
CA THR A 37 -14.26 -9.01 7.84
C THR A 37 -14.15 -8.85 6.32
N MET A 38 -14.34 -9.95 5.59
CA MET A 38 -14.41 -9.89 4.13
C MET A 38 -15.62 -9.07 3.65
N GLU A 39 -16.73 -9.11 4.37
CA GLU A 39 -17.91 -8.30 4.06
C GLU A 39 -17.61 -6.81 4.18
N ASP A 40 -16.81 -6.40 5.18
CA ASP A 40 -16.37 -5.02 5.35
C ASP A 40 -15.52 -4.58 4.15
N CYS A 41 -14.61 -5.43 3.70
CA CYS A 41 -13.77 -5.16 2.52
C CYS A 41 -14.59 -5.04 1.25
N GLU A 42 -15.58 -5.92 1.06
CA GLU A 42 -16.49 -5.86 -0.08
C GLU A 42 -17.32 -4.58 -0.08
N ALA A 43 -17.76 -4.12 1.09
CA ALA A 43 -18.49 -2.86 1.22
C ALA A 43 -17.61 -1.65 0.83
N VAL A 44 -16.34 -1.64 1.22
CA VAL A 44 -15.39 -0.62 0.81
C VAL A 44 -15.17 -0.64 -0.71
N ASP A 45 -14.95 -1.81 -1.28
CA ASP A 45 -14.76 -1.98 -2.71
C ASP A 45 -15.97 -1.49 -3.51
N ALA A 46 -17.17 -1.81 -3.05
CA ALA A 46 -18.41 -1.36 -3.68
C ALA A 46 -18.58 0.17 -3.58
N ALA A 47 -18.29 0.75 -2.42
CA ALA A 47 -18.41 2.19 -2.20
C ALA A 47 -17.47 3.01 -3.05
N LEU A 48 -16.24 2.53 -3.27
CA LEU A 48 -15.23 3.18 -4.10
C LEU A 48 -15.23 2.73 -5.55
N ASN A 49 -16.01 1.70 -5.88
CA ASN A 49 -15.99 1.06 -7.21
C ASN A 49 -14.57 0.70 -7.64
N VAL A 50 -13.86 -0.03 -6.79
CA VAL A 50 -12.47 -0.46 -7.01
C VAL A 50 -12.24 -1.78 -6.28
N LYS A 51 -11.28 -2.56 -6.74
CA LYS A 51 -10.74 -3.67 -5.98
C LYS A 51 -9.60 -3.17 -5.12
N THR A 52 -9.78 -3.14 -3.81
CA THR A 52 -8.69 -2.73 -2.92
C THR A 52 -7.59 -3.78 -2.91
N VAL A 53 -6.36 -3.30 -2.85
CA VAL A 53 -5.18 -4.14 -2.74
C VAL A 53 -4.93 -4.50 -1.28
N LYS A 54 -4.14 -5.54 -1.06
CA LYS A 54 -3.46 -5.76 0.21
C LYS A 54 -1.97 -5.50 0.02
N THR A 55 -1.36 -4.92 1.03
CA THR A 55 0.05 -4.59 1.03
C THR A 55 0.70 -5.33 2.18
N LEU A 56 1.68 -6.15 1.85
CA LEU A 56 2.33 -7.07 2.79
C LEU A 56 3.76 -6.62 3.04
N PHE A 57 4.16 -6.57 4.30
CA PHE A 57 5.53 -6.27 4.68
C PHE A 57 6.25 -7.56 5.04
N LEU A 58 7.25 -7.92 4.24
CA LEU A 58 7.94 -9.19 4.30
C LEU A 58 9.41 -8.98 4.59
N CYS A 59 10.06 -9.99 5.15
CA CYS A 59 11.49 -9.96 5.40
C CYS A 59 12.12 -11.34 5.20
N ASN A 60 13.45 -11.36 5.02
CA ASN A 60 14.21 -12.59 5.05
C ASN A 60 14.36 -13.09 6.49
N ARG A 61 14.89 -14.30 6.66
CA ARG A 61 15.07 -14.93 7.97
C ARG A 61 15.93 -14.09 8.93
N GLN A 62 16.96 -13.42 8.39
CA GLN A 62 17.89 -12.62 9.17
C GLN A 62 17.34 -11.21 9.48
N GLN A 63 16.19 -10.83 8.92
CA GLN A 63 15.61 -9.50 9.05
C GLN A 63 16.56 -8.38 8.58
N THR A 64 17.31 -8.67 7.53
CA THR A 64 18.26 -7.73 6.91
C THR A 64 17.77 -7.22 5.56
N GLN A 65 16.83 -7.93 4.93
CA GLN A 65 16.19 -7.56 3.66
C GLN A 65 14.69 -7.50 3.85
N PHE A 66 14.09 -6.42 3.38
CA PHE A 66 12.67 -6.17 3.53
C PHE A 66 12.02 -5.96 2.16
N TYR A 67 10.75 -6.33 2.07
CA TYR A 67 9.96 -6.25 0.86
C TYR A 67 8.57 -5.71 1.19
N LEU A 68 8.14 -4.70 0.45
CA LEU A 68 6.77 -4.22 0.48
C LEU A 68 6.07 -4.73 -0.77
N TYR A 69 5.14 -5.67 -0.60
CA TYR A 69 4.47 -6.34 -1.71
C TYR A 69 3.02 -5.93 -1.80
N VAL A 70 2.65 -5.35 -2.94
CA VAL A 70 1.28 -4.94 -3.26
C VAL A 70 0.67 -5.98 -4.19
N THR A 71 -0.44 -6.58 -3.77
CA THR A 71 -1.13 -7.65 -4.50
C THR A 71 -2.65 -7.46 -4.41
N PRO A 72 -3.46 -8.03 -5.34
CA PRO A 72 -4.91 -7.94 -5.22
C PRO A 72 -5.40 -8.46 -3.88
N GLY A 73 -6.37 -7.78 -3.27
CA GLY A 73 -6.87 -8.12 -1.94
C GLY A 73 -7.47 -9.52 -1.82
N ASP A 74 -8.04 -10.05 -2.91
CA ASP A 74 -8.66 -11.37 -2.99
C ASP A 74 -7.70 -12.47 -3.46
N LYS A 75 -6.45 -12.13 -3.83
CA LYS A 75 -5.47 -13.11 -4.29
C LYS A 75 -4.78 -13.78 -3.11
N PRO A 76 -4.77 -15.13 -3.03
CA PRO A 76 -4.01 -15.83 -2.00
C PRO A 76 -2.51 -15.52 -2.11
N PHE A 77 -1.85 -15.31 -0.97
CA PHE A 77 -0.41 -15.07 -0.92
C PHE A 77 0.34 -16.37 -0.63
N SER A 78 1.37 -16.65 -1.43
CA SER A 78 2.29 -17.76 -1.24
C SER A 78 3.71 -17.24 -1.11
N THR A 79 4.35 -17.48 0.03
CA THR A 79 5.75 -17.11 0.25
C THR A 79 6.68 -17.84 -0.72
N LYS A 80 6.32 -19.07 -1.08
CA LYS A 80 7.07 -19.87 -2.05
C LYS A 80 7.06 -19.22 -3.43
N ASP A 81 5.88 -18.89 -3.93
CA ASP A 81 5.70 -18.28 -5.26
C ASP A 81 6.38 -16.92 -5.32
N PHE A 82 6.25 -16.12 -4.27
CA PHE A 82 6.91 -14.82 -4.14
C PHE A 82 8.43 -14.95 -4.21
N GLY A 83 9.00 -15.89 -3.45
CA GLY A 83 10.44 -16.12 -3.45
C GLY A 83 10.95 -16.63 -4.79
N GLN A 84 10.21 -17.51 -5.46
CA GLN A 84 10.57 -18.02 -6.78
C GLN A 84 10.52 -16.92 -7.85
N ALA A 85 9.50 -16.08 -7.83
CA ALA A 85 9.34 -15.00 -8.80
C ALA A 85 10.49 -13.98 -8.71
N LEU A 86 11.03 -13.75 -7.53
CA LEU A 86 12.14 -12.80 -7.29
C LEU A 86 13.52 -13.48 -7.25
N GLU A 87 13.57 -14.80 -7.34
CA GLU A 87 14.80 -15.57 -7.22
C GLU A 87 15.55 -15.28 -5.91
N ILE A 88 14.80 -15.20 -4.81
CA ILE A 88 15.31 -14.93 -3.46
C ILE A 88 15.03 -16.09 -2.53
N SER A 89 15.73 -16.11 -1.40
CA SER A 89 15.49 -17.05 -0.32
C SER A 89 14.09 -16.84 0.29
N ARG A 90 13.64 -17.83 1.05
CA ARG A 90 12.34 -17.80 1.70
C ARG A 90 12.15 -16.54 2.53
N VAL A 91 10.98 -15.90 2.39
CA VAL A 91 10.55 -14.76 3.19
C VAL A 91 9.44 -15.17 4.16
N SER A 92 9.22 -14.32 5.15
CA SER A 92 8.10 -14.40 6.10
C SER A 92 7.53 -13.00 6.31
N PHE A 93 6.37 -12.92 6.97
CA PHE A 93 5.85 -11.62 7.39
C PHE A 93 6.81 -10.99 8.39
N ALA A 94 7.08 -9.69 8.20
CA ALA A 94 7.86 -8.95 9.19
C ALA A 94 7.09 -8.86 10.51
N PRO A 95 7.78 -8.87 11.67
CA PRO A 95 7.13 -8.71 12.95
C PRO A 95 6.27 -7.46 13.03
N VAL A 96 5.11 -7.55 13.65
CA VAL A 96 4.14 -6.44 13.76
C VAL A 96 4.77 -5.19 14.39
N GLU A 97 5.65 -5.38 15.37
CA GLU A 97 6.37 -4.28 16.05
C GLU A 97 7.29 -3.48 15.13
N MET A 98 7.59 -4.00 13.94
CA MET A 98 8.42 -3.29 12.95
C MET A 98 7.62 -2.34 12.06
N LEU A 99 6.29 -2.47 12.00
CA LEU A 99 5.46 -1.69 11.09
C LEU A 99 5.55 -0.19 11.39
N GLN A 100 5.38 0.21 12.64
CA GLN A 100 5.42 1.61 13.02
C GLN A 100 6.80 2.26 12.79
N PRO A 101 7.90 1.68 13.30
CA PRO A 101 9.21 2.30 13.13
C PRO A 101 9.73 2.28 11.69
N ARG A 102 9.34 1.29 10.90
CA ARG A 102 9.84 1.14 9.52
C ARG A 102 8.94 1.72 8.46
N LEU A 103 7.62 1.69 8.65
CA LEU A 103 6.65 2.11 7.63
C LEU A 103 5.77 3.27 8.06
N GLY A 104 5.74 3.59 9.35
CA GLY A 104 4.83 4.61 9.89
C GLY A 104 3.37 4.14 9.93
N THR A 105 3.13 2.83 9.92
CA THR A 105 1.79 2.24 9.92
C THR A 105 1.60 1.25 11.05
N VAL A 106 0.36 0.85 11.27
CA VAL A 106 -0.03 -0.23 12.18
C VAL A 106 -0.58 -1.41 11.38
N LEU A 107 -0.78 -2.54 12.05
CA LEU A 107 -1.39 -3.72 11.42
C LEU A 107 -2.74 -3.36 10.79
N GLY A 108 -2.94 -3.78 9.56
CA GLY A 108 -4.16 -3.49 8.79
C GLY A 108 -4.11 -2.17 8.00
N ALA A 109 -3.07 -1.35 8.19
CA ALA A 109 -2.92 -0.07 7.51
C ALA A 109 -1.69 0.01 6.60
N THR A 110 -1.01 -1.10 6.35
CA THR A 110 0.16 -1.16 5.48
C THR A 110 -0.21 -0.69 4.08
N THR A 111 0.57 0.21 3.51
CA THR A 111 0.25 0.88 2.25
C THR A 111 1.50 1.17 1.43
N VAL A 112 1.35 1.23 0.11
CA VAL A 112 2.40 1.68 -0.81
C VAL A 112 2.86 3.10 -0.49
N PHE A 113 2.03 3.90 0.15
CA PHE A 113 2.37 5.28 0.50
C PHE A 113 3.47 5.40 1.55
N SER A 114 3.85 4.31 2.21
CA SER A 114 5.06 4.31 3.05
C SER A 114 6.32 4.69 2.25
N THR A 115 6.32 4.54 0.93
CA THR A 115 7.39 5.02 0.05
C THR A 115 7.61 6.54 0.14
N LEU A 116 6.59 7.29 0.55
CA LEU A 116 6.68 8.74 0.72
C LEU A 116 7.50 9.15 1.96
N VAL A 117 7.61 8.28 2.95
CA VAL A 117 8.31 8.54 4.21
C VAL A 117 9.53 7.65 4.43
N CYS A 118 9.79 6.72 3.51
CA CYS A 118 10.92 5.80 3.55
C CYS A 118 11.89 6.14 2.41
N LYS A 119 13.07 5.50 2.42
CA LYS A 119 14.10 5.66 1.40
C LYS A 119 14.23 4.39 0.56
N PRO A 120 14.57 4.50 -0.73
CA PRO A 120 15.02 3.34 -1.50
C PRO A 120 16.20 2.66 -0.78
N GLY A 121 16.08 1.37 -0.52
CA GLY A 121 17.05 0.64 0.31
C GLY A 121 16.49 0.23 1.66
N ASP A 122 15.49 0.92 2.18
CA ASP A 122 14.77 0.48 3.40
C ASP A 122 14.00 -0.81 3.13
N PHE A 123 13.47 -0.96 1.93
CA PHE A 123 12.82 -2.18 1.43
C PHE A 123 12.78 -2.15 -0.11
N ARG A 124 12.56 -3.31 -0.71
CA ARG A 124 12.23 -3.40 -2.14
C ARG A 124 10.72 -3.29 -2.31
N LEU A 125 10.29 -2.49 -3.26
CA LEU A 125 8.87 -2.37 -3.63
C LEU A 125 8.57 -3.37 -4.74
N ILE A 126 7.62 -4.27 -4.47
CA ILE A 126 7.17 -5.29 -5.41
C ILE A 126 5.69 -5.09 -5.65
N ILE A 127 5.29 -5.05 -6.91
CA ILE A 127 3.88 -4.86 -7.31
C ILE A 127 3.47 -6.03 -8.20
N ASP A 128 2.36 -6.66 -7.86
CA ASP A 128 1.75 -7.69 -8.70
C ASP A 128 1.30 -7.08 -10.02
N LYS A 129 1.60 -7.75 -11.13
CA LYS A 129 1.19 -7.29 -12.47
C LYS A 129 -0.32 -7.08 -12.59
N CYS A 130 -1.10 -7.89 -11.90
CA CYS A 130 -2.55 -7.75 -11.88
C CYS A 130 -3.00 -6.40 -11.28
N VAL A 131 -2.27 -5.88 -10.29
CA VAL A 131 -2.53 -4.55 -9.74
C VAL A 131 -2.15 -3.46 -10.75
N ALA A 132 -1.01 -3.60 -11.40
CA ALA A 132 -0.54 -2.64 -12.39
C ALA A 132 -1.44 -2.54 -13.63
N ASP A 133 -2.12 -3.64 -13.97
CA ASP A 133 -3.02 -3.71 -15.13
C ASP A 133 -4.41 -3.12 -14.85
N GLU A 134 -4.78 -2.91 -13.58
CA GLU A 134 -6.06 -2.30 -13.24
C GLU A 134 -6.01 -0.77 -13.44
N PRO A 135 -7.08 -0.14 -13.96
CA PRO A 135 -7.07 1.32 -14.16
C PRO A 135 -7.11 2.11 -12.85
N TRP A 136 -7.68 1.50 -11.79
CA TRP A 136 -7.86 2.14 -10.49
C TRP A 136 -7.15 1.37 -9.40
N TYR A 137 -6.57 2.12 -8.47
CA TYR A 137 -5.82 1.61 -7.34
C TYR A 137 -6.56 1.98 -6.05
N GLY A 138 -7.02 0.97 -5.33
CA GLY A 138 -7.73 1.15 -4.05
C GLY A 138 -6.87 0.68 -2.89
N CYS A 139 -6.70 1.53 -1.87
CA CYS A 139 -5.85 1.24 -0.72
C CYS A 139 -6.24 2.07 0.50
N THR A 140 -5.58 1.80 1.63
CA THR A 140 -5.66 2.68 2.80
C THR A 140 -4.75 3.88 2.62
N ASP A 141 -5.04 4.94 3.34
CA ASP A 141 -4.20 6.14 3.40
C ASP A 141 -3.07 6.05 4.46
N GLY A 142 -2.87 4.87 5.03
CA GLY A 142 -1.97 4.65 6.15
C GLY A 142 -2.66 4.58 7.50
N THR A 143 -3.99 4.69 7.51
CA THR A 143 -4.83 4.47 8.70
C THR A 143 -5.77 3.29 8.47
N THR A 144 -6.39 2.78 9.52
CA THR A 144 -7.40 1.71 9.43
C THR A 144 -8.81 2.24 9.20
N THR A 145 -8.99 3.54 9.11
CA THR A 145 -10.30 4.20 9.10
C THR A 145 -10.57 5.03 7.85
N CYS A 146 -9.67 4.98 6.87
CA CYS A 146 -9.87 5.67 5.60
C CYS A 146 -9.34 4.82 4.45
N TYR A 147 -10.18 4.63 3.46
CA TYR A 147 -9.82 3.98 2.21
C TYR A 147 -9.99 4.96 1.05
N MET A 148 -9.17 4.80 0.04
CA MET A 148 -9.14 5.72 -1.09
C MET A 148 -8.90 5.01 -2.41
N ARG A 149 -9.27 5.69 -3.49
CA ARG A 149 -9.03 5.27 -4.86
C ARG A 149 -8.31 6.37 -5.61
N ILE A 150 -7.26 6.01 -6.31
CA ILE A 150 -6.55 6.88 -7.25
C ILE A 150 -6.33 6.14 -8.57
N SER A 151 -5.96 6.86 -9.61
CA SER A 151 -5.55 6.25 -10.88
C SER A 151 -4.25 5.46 -10.67
N THR A 152 -4.22 4.22 -11.13
CA THR A 152 -2.99 3.39 -11.12
C THR A 152 -1.88 4.08 -11.90
N LYS A 153 -2.21 4.71 -13.02
CA LYS A 153 -1.25 5.47 -13.82
C LYS A 153 -0.62 6.60 -13.02
N ASP A 154 -1.40 7.34 -12.24
CA ASP A 154 -0.87 8.41 -11.40
C ASP A 154 0.06 7.87 -10.31
N LEU A 155 -0.28 6.74 -9.70
CA LEU A 155 0.61 6.09 -8.72
C LEU A 155 1.94 5.74 -9.36
N LEU A 156 1.93 5.03 -10.48
CA LEU A 156 3.14 4.48 -11.10
C LEU A 156 3.99 5.53 -11.80
N SER A 157 3.37 6.53 -12.43
CA SER A 157 4.09 7.49 -13.27
C SER A 157 4.34 8.86 -12.61
N ARG A 158 3.64 9.17 -11.52
CA ARG A 158 3.73 10.49 -10.86
C ARG A 158 4.13 10.42 -9.40
N ILE A 159 3.55 9.51 -8.62
CA ILE A 159 3.86 9.40 -7.19
C ILE A 159 5.17 8.65 -6.96
N LEU A 160 5.30 7.43 -7.48
CA LEU A 160 6.48 6.60 -7.25
C LEU A 160 7.79 7.24 -7.75
N PRO A 161 7.83 7.88 -8.93
CA PRO A 161 9.04 8.59 -9.35
C PRO A 161 9.49 9.68 -8.36
N LEU A 162 8.54 10.34 -7.71
CA LEU A 162 8.85 11.36 -6.69
C LEU A 162 9.53 10.75 -5.46
N THR A 163 9.23 9.50 -5.13
CA THR A 163 9.79 8.80 -3.97
C THR A 163 11.19 8.24 -4.20
N GLY A 164 11.61 8.08 -5.44
CA GLY A 164 12.84 7.40 -5.83
C GLY A 164 12.74 5.87 -5.85
N PHE A 165 11.64 5.29 -5.40
CA PHE A 165 11.42 3.84 -5.49
C PHE A 165 11.10 3.43 -6.92
N THR A 166 11.75 2.35 -7.38
CA THR A 166 11.45 1.72 -8.66
C THR A 166 10.85 0.34 -8.38
N PRO A 167 9.55 0.13 -8.67
CA PRO A 167 8.91 -1.15 -8.37
C PRO A 167 9.43 -2.26 -9.28
N THR A 168 9.46 -3.48 -8.73
CA THR A 168 9.61 -4.72 -9.49
C THR A 168 8.23 -5.33 -9.66
N PHE A 169 7.87 -5.69 -10.89
CA PHE A 169 6.57 -6.30 -11.19
C PHE A 169 6.71 -7.81 -11.32
N ILE A 170 5.82 -8.55 -10.67
CA ILE A 170 5.79 -10.01 -10.73
C ILE A 170 4.41 -10.55 -11.04
#